data_0f817698cbeb177bc402ba4ed6c59f87
#
_entry.id   0f817698cbeb177bc402ba4ed6c59f87
#
_cell.length_a   1.000
_cell.length_b   1.000
_cell.length_c   1.000
_cell.angle_alpha   90.00
_cell.angle_beta   90.00
_cell.angle_gamma   90.00
#
_symmetry.space_group_name_H-M   'P 1'
#
loop_
_entity.id
_entity.type
_entity.pdbx_description
1 polymer ?
#
loop_
_entity_poly.entity_id
_entity_poly.type
_entity_poly.pdbx_seq_one_letter_code
_entity_poly.pdbx_strand_id
1 'polypeptide(L)'
;VSLASNASQTFTNNAIQLSTVPRCIYIWASRANSSKTIETSDTFLKINSLSLNYLNVSGQFSSMSLQDLYQICAKNGCNLSYSEWSGKCMTIGDSHTAPAVVGMVGSVLKLDIADLHIPSNVASGMNVNSQLSYTIGVENIDQTQAIPVQLTTCVVYDGLMTIESGSMSSMI
;
A
#
# COMPACT_ATOMS: atom_id res chain seq x y z
N VAL A 1 12.87 -0.48 -11.84
CA VAL A 1 12.19 -1.10 -13.00
C VAL A 1 11.29 -0.05 -13.61
N SER A 2 11.25 0.05 -14.94
CA SER A 2 10.34 0.96 -15.65
C SER A 2 9.14 0.18 -16.16
N LEU A 3 7.95 0.67 -15.85
CA LEU A 3 6.67 0.07 -16.25
C LEU A 3 6.08 0.90 -17.41
N ALA A 4 5.86 0.26 -18.54
CA ALA A 4 5.28 0.93 -19.73
C ALA A 4 3.88 1.47 -19.43
N SER A 5 3.39 2.39 -20.27
CA SER A 5 2.04 2.95 -20.14
C SER A 5 0.97 1.85 -20.19
N ASN A 6 -0.04 1.93 -19.34
CA ASN A 6 -1.11 0.93 -19.18
C ASN A 6 -0.64 -0.52 -18.94
N ALA A 7 0.63 -0.73 -18.61
CA ALA A 7 1.15 -2.06 -18.32
C ALA A 7 0.98 -2.42 -16.84
N SER A 8 0.84 -3.71 -16.58
CA SER A 8 0.82 -4.28 -15.23
C SER A 8 2.04 -5.16 -15.02
N GLN A 9 2.60 -5.11 -13.82
CA GLN A 9 3.71 -5.96 -13.41
C GLN A 9 3.58 -6.36 -11.96
N THR A 10 4.07 -7.56 -11.66
CA THR A 10 4.13 -8.07 -10.30
C THR A 10 5.51 -7.80 -9.70
N PHE A 11 5.52 -7.29 -8.49
CA PHE A 11 6.71 -7.03 -7.70
C PHE A 11 6.69 -7.88 -6.44
N THR A 12 7.84 -8.40 -6.04
CA THR A 12 7.98 -9.21 -4.82
C THR A 12 8.97 -8.53 -3.89
N ASN A 13 8.58 -8.37 -2.64
CA ASN A 13 9.46 -8.00 -1.54
C ASN A 13 9.66 -9.23 -0.64
N ASN A 14 10.87 -9.76 -0.62
CA ASN A 14 11.13 -11.09 -0.03
C ASN A 14 11.34 -11.08 1.48
N ALA A 15 11.76 -9.94 2.06
CA ALA A 15 12.11 -9.94 3.47
C ALA A 15 12.16 -8.54 4.08
N ILE A 16 11.15 -8.22 4.87
CA ILE A 16 11.20 -7.11 5.82
C ILE A 16 11.26 -7.74 7.21
N GLN A 17 12.37 -7.55 7.91
CA GLN A 17 12.52 -8.08 9.26
C GLN A 17 11.76 -7.19 10.24
N LEU A 18 10.87 -7.78 11.02
CA LEU A 18 10.09 -7.11 12.05
C LEU A 18 10.51 -7.64 13.43
N SER A 19 10.90 -6.73 14.32
CA SER A 19 11.25 -7.04 15.71
C SER A 19 10.02 -7.07 16.63
N THR A 20 8.99 -6.31 16.26
CA THR A 20 7.73 -6.23 17.00
C THR A 20 6.54 -6.36 16.06
N VAL A 21 5.39 -6.69 16.60
CA VAL A 21 4.13 -6.73 15.86
C VAL A 21 3.74 -5.29 15.50
N PRO A 22 3.56 -4.96 14.22
CA PRO A 22 3.19 -3.62 13.82
C PRO A 22 1.73 -3.30 14.18
N ARG A 23 1.45 -2.02 14.38
CA ARG A 23 0.08 -1.52 14.48
C ARG A 23 -0.63 -1.54 13.14
N CYS A 24 0.04 -1.01 12.12
CA CYS A 24 -0.45 -1.04 10.76
C CYS A 24 0.70 -1.00 9.75
N ILE A 25 0.40 -1.41 8.52
CA ILE A 25 1.34 -1.45 7.41
C ILE A 25 0.73 -0.67 6.26
N TYR A 26 1.51 0.27 5.70
CA TYR A 26 1.16 0.95 4.45
C TYR A 26 2.03 0.41 3.32
N ILE A 27 1.41 0.10 2.20
CA ILE A 27 2.10 -0.34 0.98
C ILE A 27 1.57 0.48 -0.19
N TRP A 28 2.48 1.07 -0.96
CA TRP A 28 2.14 1.79 -2.18
C TRP A 28 3.25 1.71 -3.21
N ALA A 29 2.87 1.90 -4.44
CA ALA A 29 3.78 2.08 -5.55
C ALA A 29 3.63 3.49 -6.11
N SER A 30 4.73 4.16 -6.38
CA SER A 30 4.75 5.51 -6.93
C SER A 30 5.83 5.63 -8.01
N ARG A 31 5.83 6.75 -8.71
CA ARG A 31 6.96 7.14 -9.55
C ARG A 31 8.21 7.28 -8.69
N ALA A 32 9.36 6.81 -9.16
CA ALA A 32 10.62 6.96 -8.45
C ALA A 32 10.94 8.45 -8.17
N ASN A 33 11.46 8.74 -6.98
CA ASN A 33 11.70 10.12 -6.54
C ASN A 33 12.56 10.94 -7.52
N SER A 34 13.51 10.29 -8.19
CA SER A 34 14.38 10.94 -9.20
C SER A 34 13.65 11.40 -10.45
N SER A 35 12.42 10.93 -10.68
CA SER A 35 11.61 11.26 -11.86
C SER A 35 10.28 11.95 -11.53
N LYS A 36 10.06 12.30 -10.24
CA LYS A 36 8.90 13.09 -9.83
C LYS A 36 9.03 14.53 -10.25
N THR A 37 7.93 15.11 -10.70
CA THR A 37 7.75 16.54 -10.94
C THR A 37 6.72 17.10 -9.96
N ILE A 38 6.55 18.41 -9.91
CA ILE A 38 5.53 19.07 -9.08
C ILE A 38 4.13 18.52 -9.42
N GLU A 39 3.85 18.24 -10.68
CA GLU A 39 2.56 17.76 -11.16
C GLU A 39 2.32 16.27 -10.84
N THR A 40 3.38 15.50 -10.59
CA THR A 40 3.32 14.04 -10.37
C THR A 40 3.74 13.61 -8.97
N SER A 41 3.94 14.55 -8.04
CA SER A 41 4.42 14.27 -6.69
C SER A 41 3.46 13.38 -5.89
N ASP A 42 2.17 13.59 -6.07
CA ASP A 42 1.10 12.96 -5.29
C ASP A 42 0.37 11.85 -6.04
N THR A 43 0.93 11.36 -7.15
CA THR A 43 0.34 10.27 -7.92
C THR A 43 0.94 8.93 -7.52
N PHE A 44 0.05 7.97 -7.25
CA PHE A 44 0.38 6.58 -6.98
C PHE A 44 -0.04 5.70 -8.15
N LEU A 45 0.58 4.53 -8.27
CA LEU A 45 0.16 3.54 -9.24
C LEU A 45 -1.01 2.73 -8.70
N LYS A 46 -1.80 2.14 -9.59
CA LYS A 46 -2.91 1.28 -9.21
C LYS A 46 -2.37 -0.06 -8.73
N ILE A 47 -2.88 -0.55 -7.60
CA ILE A 47 -2.60 -1.88 -7.08
C ILE A 47 -3.72 -2.82 -7.50
N ASN A 48 -3.39 -3.90 -8.22
CA ASN A 48 -4.37 -4.86 -8.73
C ASN A 48 -4.52 -6.10 -7.85
N SER A 49 -3.47 -6.48 -7.13
CA SER A 49 -3.46 -7.67 -6.29
C SER A 49 -2.45 -7.54 -5.17
N LEU A 50 -2.69 -8.28 -4.10
CA LEU A 50 -1.77 -8.41 -2.98
C LEU A 50 -1.77 -9.86 -2.50
N SER A 51 -0.59 -10.41 -2.24
CA SER A 51 -0.40 -11.65 -1.51
C SER A 51 0.66 -11.41 -0.46
N LEU A 52 0.31 -11.56 0.81
CA LEU A 52 1.15 -11.21 1.94
C LEU A 52 1.40 -12.45 2.81
N ASN A 53 2.64 -12.61 3.29
CA ASN A 53 3.02 -13.67 4.22
C ASN A 53 3.56 -13.01 5.49
N TYR A 54 2.98 -13.38 6.62
CA TYR A 54 3.36 -12.86 7.94
C TYR A 54 3.01 -13.85 9.04
N LEU A 55 3.88 -14.03 10.02
CA LEU A 55 3.70 -14.91 11.19
C LEU A 55 3.20 -16.33 10.83
N ASN A 56 3.89 -17.00 9.90
CA ASN A 56 3.56 -18.34 9.41
C ASN A 56 2.22 -18.47 8.68
N VAL A 57 1.51 -17.37 8.45
CA VAL A 57 0.32 -17.34 7.60
C VAL A 57 0.74 -16.82 6.22
N SER A 58 0.55 -17.66 5.22
CA SER A 58 0.94 -17.35 3.84
C SER A 58 -0.26 -17.06 2.96
N GLY A 59 -0.06 -16.28 1.91
CA GLY A 59 -1.06 -16.01 0.90
C GLY A 59 -2.25 -15.17 1.36
N GLN A 60 -2.10 -14.40 2.45
CA GLN A 60 -3.15 -13.49 2.90
C GLN A 60 -3.49 -12.49 1.78
N PHE A 61 -4.76 -12.21 1.59
CA PHE A 61 -5.31 -11.34 0.55
C PHE A 61 -5.17 -11.85 -0.90
N SER A 62 -4.56 -13.02 -1.15
CA SER A 62 -4.29 -13.50 -2.52
C SER A 62 -5.55 -13.78 -3.35
N SER A 63 -6.69 -14.06 -2.71
CA SER A 63 -7.98 -14.29 -3.35
C SER A 63 -8.87 -13.05 -3.38
N MET A 64 -8.42 -11.92 -2.84
CA MET A 64 -9.22 -10.70 -2.77
C MET A 64 -9.24 -9.99 -4.10
N SER A 65 -10.41 -9.47 -4.45
CA SER A 65 -10.58 -8.57 -5.58
C SER A 65 -10.03 -7.17 -5.26
N LEU A 66 -9.86 -6.36 -6.29
CA LEU A 66 -9.48 -4.95 -6.12
C LEU A 66 -10.47 -4.19 -5.23
N GLN A 67 -11.75 -4.51 -5.34
CA GLN A 67 -12.80 -3.88 -4.56
C GLN A 67 -12.74 -4.27 -3.08
N ASP A 68 -12.38 -5.53 -2.78
CA ASP A 68 -12.19 -5.98 -1.40
C ASP A 68 -10.99 -5.29 -0.76
N LEU A 69 -9.88 -5.15 -1.49
CA LEU A 69 -8.70 -4.41 -1.01
C LEU A 69 -9.04 -2.93 -0.71
N TYR A 70 -9.85 -2.29 -1.57
CA TYR A 70 -10.34 -0.95 -1.31
C TYR A 70 -11.21 -0.89 -0.05
N GLN A 71 -12.12 -1.84 0.14
CA GLN A 71 -12.98 -1.87 1.33
C GLN A 71 -12.17 -1.99 2.63
N ILE A 72 -11.10 -2.79 2.64
CA ILE A 72 -10.17 -2.85 3.77
C ILE A 72 -9.55 -1.47 4.02
N CYS A 73 -9.06 -0.81 2.98
CA CYS A 73 -8.48 0.52 3.12
C CYS A 73 -9.50 1.55 3.62
N ALA A 74 -10.73 1.52 3.11
CA ALA A 74 -11.82 2.41 3.54
C ALA A 74 -12.19 2.18 5.00
N LYS A 75 -12.32 0.90 5.43
CA LYS A 75 -12.51 0.51 6.84
C LYS A 75 -11.39 1.06 7.73
N ASN A 76 -10.16 1.05 7.25
CA ASN A 76 -8.98 1.52 7.98
C ASN A 76 -8.74 3.04 7.87
N GLY A 77 -9.72 3.79 7.36
CA GLY A 77 -9.72 5.26 7.35
C GLY A 77 -9.21 5.90 6.05
N CYS A 78 -9.21 5.19 4.94
CA CYS A 78 -9.03 5.81 3.63
C CYS A 78 -10.31 6.54 3.22
N ASN A 79 -10.22 7.85 3.01
CA ASN A 79 -11.36 8.70 2.65
C ASN A 79 -11.52 8.93 1.14
N LEU A 80 -10.68 8.27 0.31
CA LEU A 80 -10.79 8.36 -1.13
C LEU A 80 -12.00 7.56 -1.63
N SER A 81 -12.66 8.04 -2.68
CA SER A 81 -13.64 7.23 -3.41
C SER A 81 -12.95 6.05 -4.12
N TYR A 82 -13.71 5.04 -4.49
CA TYR A 82 -13.15 3.89 -5.22
C TYR A 82 -12.47 4.30 -6.53
N SER A 83 -13.03 5.25 -7.27
CA SER A 83 -12.45 5.75 -8.52
C SER A 83 -11.11 6.45 -8.29
N GLU A 84 -10.99 7.29 -7.26
CA GLU A 84 -9.73 7.94 -6.89
C GLU A 84 -8.69 6.93 -6.44
N TRP A 85 -9.08 6.01 -5.56
CA TRP A 85 -8.20 4.98 -5.04
C TRP A 85 -7.78 3.97 -6.13
N SER A 86 -8.66 3.60 -7.04
CA SER A 86 -8.31 2.71 -8.17
C SER A 86 -7.41 3.38 -9.19
N GLY A 87 -7.25 4.71 -9.12
CA GLY A 87 -6.37 5.49 -9.97
C GLY A 87 -6.92 5.74 -11.37
N LYS A 88 -8.13 5.31 -11.68
CA LYS A 88 -8.76 5.53 -13.00
C LYS A 88 -10.17 6.06 -12.86
N CYS A 89 -10.44 7.18 -13.51
CA CYS A 89 -11.78 7.72 -13.68
C CYS A 89 -12.09 7.85 -15.16
N MET A 90 -13.31 7.54 -15.55
CA MET A 90 -13.81 7.87 -16.89
C MET A 90 -14.46 9.24 -16.87
N THR A 91 -13.92 10.15 -17.65
CA THR A 91 -14.62 11.42 -17.94
C THR A 91 -15.67 11.18 -18.98
N ILE A 92 -16.85 11.74 -18.76
CA ILE A 92 -17.86 11.84 -19.80
C ILE A 92 -17.39 12.99 -20.72
N GLY A 93 -16.98 12.64 -21.93
CA GLY A 93 -16.65 13.64 -22.94
C GLY A 93 -17.86 14.53 -23.27
N ASP A 94 -17.59 15.73 -23.68
CA ASP A 94 -18.62 16.57 -24.35
C ASP A 94 -19.21 15.79 -25.54
N SER A 95 -20.43 16.13 -25.97
CA SER A 95 -21.23 15.36 -26.94
C SER A 95 -20.51 15.01 -28.25
N HIS A 96 -19.31 15.48 -28.46
CA HIS A 96 -18.48 15.25 -29.64
C HIS A 96 -17.15 14.53 -29.36
N THR A 97 -16.86 14.20 -28.11
CA THR A 97 -15.61 13.54 -27.71
C THR A 97 -15.89 12.21 -27.04
N ALA A 98 -15.17 11.16 -27.43
CA ALA A 98 -15.24 9.86 -26.75
C ALA A 98 -14.83 10.00 -25.28
N PRO A 99 -15.44 9.20 -24.38
CA PRO A 99 -15.03 9.19 -22.98
C PRO A 99 -13.52 8.88 -22.86
N ALA A 100 -12.82 9.69 -22.10
CA ALA A 100 -11.40 9.48 -21.82
C ALA A 100 -11.21 8.91 -20.41
N VAL A 101 -10.22 8.03 -20.25
CA VAL A 101 -9.77 7.57 -18.93
C VAL A 101 -8.74 8.57 -18.42
N VAL A 102 -9.00 9.13 -17.25
CA VAL A 102 -8.11 10.08 -16.58
C VAL A 102 -7.46 9.37 -15.38
N GLY A 103 -6.16 9.53 -15.24
CA GLY A 103 -5.42 9.09 -14.05
C GLY A 103 -5.84 9.90 -12.83
N MET A 104 -6.13 9.22 -11.74
CA MET A 104 -6.47 9.82 -10.44
C MET A 104 -5.33 9.62 -9.44
N VAL A 105 -5.62 9.70 -8.15
CA VAL A 105 -4.63 9.61 -7.08
C VAL A 105 -3.89 8.26 -7.09
N GLY A 106 -4.61 7.15 -7.23
CA GLY A 106 -4.05 5.80 -7.18
C GLY A 106 -4.11 5.15 -5.81
N SER A 107 -3.54 3.95 -5.70
CA SER A 107 -3.75 3.08 -4.55
C SER A 107 -2.68 3.24 -3.47
N VAL A 108 -3.13 3.47 -2.23
CA VAL A 108 -2.34 3.26 -1.02
C VAL A 108 -3.07 2.19 -0.20
N LEU A 109 -2.41 1.06 0.03
CA LEU A 109 -2.94 0.02 0.92
C LEU A 109 -2.61 0.37 2.36
N LYS A 110 -3.61 0.35 3.23
CA LYS A 110 -3.47 0.40 4.68
C LYS A 110 -4.05 -0.87 5.28
N LEU A 111 -3.21 -1.64 5.91
CA LEU A 111 -3.56 -2.91 6.55
C LEU A 111 -3.36 -2.75 8.04
N ASP A 112 -4.41 -2.85 8.82
CA ASP A 112 -4.32 -2.89 10.27
C ASP A 112 -4.02 -4.31 10.75
N ILE A 113 -3.51 -4.44 11.97
CA ILE A 113 -3.21 -5.73 12.58
C ILE A 113 -4.43 -6.67 12.58
N ALA A 114 -5.63 -6.13 12.72
CA ALA A 114 -6.87 -6.89 12.71
C ALA A 114 -7.22 -7.51 11.35
N ASP A 115 -6.66 -6.99 10.26
CA ASP A 115 -6.85 -7.52 8.91
C ASP A 115 -5.85 -8.63 8.59
N LEU A 116 -4.75 -8.67 9.34
CA LEU A 116 -3.77 -9.76 9.26
C LEU A 116 -4.31 -10.93 10.08
N HIS A 117 -4.45 -12.08 9.48
CA HIS A 117 -4.95 -13.29 10.16
C HIS A 117 -3.92 -13.84 11.14
N ILE A 118 -3.58 -13.06 12.16
CA ILE A 118 -2.61 -13.43 13.19
C ILE A 118 -3.33 -14.10 14.39
N PRO A 119 -2.64 -14.94 15.15
CA PRO A 119 -3.19 -15.53 16.34
C PRO A 119 -3.70 -14.50 17.34
N SER A 120 -4.84 -14.78 17.99
CA SER A 120 -5.52 -13.86 18.90
C SER A 120 -4.73 -13.50 20.17
N ASN A 121 -3.66 -14.22 20.45
CA ASN A 121 -2.74 -13.97 21.56
C ASN A 121 -1.61 -13.01 21.21
N VAL A 122 -1.57 -12.49 19.98
CA VAL A 122 -0.56 -11.57 19.50
C VAL A 122 -1.17 -10.18 19.40
N ALA A 123 -0.54 -9.21 20.05
CA ALA A 123 -0.98 -7.81 20.05
C ALA A 123 0.09 -6.89 19.45
N SER A 124 -0.33 -5.73 18.98
CA SER A 124 0.59 -4.69 18.51
C SER A 124 1.62 -4.33 19.58
N GLY A 125 2.86 -4.12 19.18
CA GLY A 125 3.98 -3.82 20.09
C GLY A 125 4.60 -5.03 20.79
N MET A 126 4.02 -6.24 20.66
CA MET A 126 4.67 -7.44 21.20
C MET A 126 5.94 -7.76 20.44
N ASN A 127 6.98 -8.16 21.18
CA ASN A 127 8.24 -8.61 20.57
C ASN A 127 8.01 -9.90 19.78
N VAL A 128 8.32 -9.84 18.50
CA VAL A 128 8.33 -10.99 17.60
C VAL A 128 9.55 -10.88 16.70
N ASN A 129 10.21 -11.98 16.47
CA ASN A 129 11.25 -12.03 15.44
C ASN A 129 10.61 -12.68 14.20
N SER A 130 9.99 -11.87 13.38
CA SER A 130 9.21 -12.34 12.24
C SER A 130 9.64 -11.64 10.95
N GLN A 131 9.33 -12.28 9.85
CA GLN A 131 9.59 -11.77 8.53
C GLN A 131 8.27 -11.49 7.81
N LEU A 132 8.15 -10.29 7.28
CA LEU A 132 7.09 -9.91 6.37
C LEU A 132 7.60 -10.05 4.94
N SER A 133 6.88 -10.75 4.12
CA SER A 133 7.10 -10.78 2.67
C SER A 133 5.79 -10.60 1.93
N TYR A 134 5.83 -10.02 0.75
CA TYR A 134 4.63 -9.87 -0.05
C TYR A 134 4.93 -9.80 -1.54
N THR A 135 3.91 -10.13 -2.31
CA THR A 135 3.88 -9.98 -3.76
C THR A 135 2.70 -9.07 -4.11
N ILE A 136 2.96 -8.06 -4.92
CA ILE A 136 1.98 -7.03 -5.26
C ILE A 136 1.92 -6.84 -6.78
N GLY A 137 0.73 -6.85 -7.34
CA GLY A 137 0.48 -6.50 -8.73
C GLY A 137 0.23 -5.00 -8.85
N VAL A 138 0.98 -4.33 -9.71
CA VAL A 138 0.93 -2.88 -9.92
C VAL A 138 0.66 -2.57 -11.37
N GLU A 139 -0.23 -1.62 -11.64
CA GLU A 139 -0.54 -1.12 -12.98
C GLU A 139 -0.16 0.36 -13.10
N ASN A 140 0.55 0.68 -14.17
CA ASN A 140 0.80 2.07 -14.54
C ASN A 140 -0.47 2.66 -15.14
N ILE A 141 -1.06 3.63 -14.46
CA ILE A 141 -2.28 4.32 -14.89
C ILE A 141 -2.02 5.46 -15.89
N ASP A 142 -0.77 5.85 -16.06
CA ASP A 142 -0.40 6.83 -17.08
C ASP A 142 -0.55 6.20 -18.46
N GLN A 143 -1.31 6.88 -19.34
CA GLN A 143 -1.61 6.38 -20.68
C GLN A 143 -0.55 6.75 -21.71
N THR A 144 0.36 7.64 -21.36
CA THR A 144 1.28 8.27 -22.30
C THR A 144 2.74 7.91 -22.02
N GLN A 145 3.12 7.66 -20.78
CA GLN A 145 4.51 7.55 -20.37
C GLN A 145 4.81 6.25 -19.63
N ALA A 146 6.00 5.73 -19.86
CA ALA A 146 6.60 4.72 -19.01
C ALA A 146 7.08 5.38 -17.71
N ILE A 147 6.82 4.71 -16.58
CA ILE A 147 7.11 5.23 -15.25
C ILE A 147 8.17 4.32 -14.58
N PRO A 148 9.29 4.88 -14.11
CA PRO A 148 10.16 4.15 -13.20
C PRO A 148 9.44 3.98 -11.85
N VAL A 149 9.21 2.72 -11.47
CA VAL A 149 8.43 2.36 -10.28
C VAL A 149 9.31 2.26 -9.05
N GLN A 150 8.86 2.88 -7.98
CA GLN A 150 9.36 2.70 -6.62
C GLN A 150 8.25 2.14 -5.74
N LEU A 151 8.50 0.95 -5.18
CA LEU A 151 7.64 0.33 -4.18
C LEU A 151 8.07 0.79 -2.80
N THR A 152 7.14 1.22 -1.98
CA THR A 152 7.40 1.69 -0.62
C THR A 152 6.53 0.95 0.38
N THR A 153 7.14 0.51 1.47
CA THR A 153 6.44 -0.06 2.62
C THR A 153 6.76 0.78 3.84
N CYS A 154 5.73 1.26 4.53
CA CYS A 154 5.86 1.95 5.80
C CYS A 154 5.22 1.08 6.89
N VAL A 155 6.01 0.71 7.88
CA VAL A 155 5.56 -0.09 9.02
C VAL A 155 5.44 0.83 10.23
N VAL A 156 4.26 0.87 10.83
CA VAL A 156 3.96 1.70 12.01
C VAL A 156 3.88 0.81 13.23
N TYR A 157 4.59 1.18 14.27
CA TYR A 157 4.62 0.47 15.53
C TYR A 157 3.99 1.31 16.65
N ASP A 158 3.39 0.63 17.62
CA ASP A 158 3.07 1.23 18.91
C ASP A 158 4.30 1.18 19.79
N GLY A 159 4.60 2.29 20.48
CA GLY A 159 5.69 2.40 21.44
C GLY A 159 5.19 2.92 22.79
N LEU A 160 5.84 2.49 23.86
CA LEU A 160 5.61 2.99 25.21
C LEU A 160 6.77 3.94 25.59
N MET A 161 6.43 5.14 26.00
CA MET A 161 7.38 6.09 26.56
C MET A 161 7.13 6.24 28.05
N THR A 162 8.13 5.95 28.88
CA THR A 162 8.05 6.15 30.32
C THR A 162 8.93 7.32 30.72
N ILE A 163 8.38 8.22 31.53
CA ILE A 163 9.10 9.36 32.09
C ILE A 163 9.18 9.15 33.61
N GLU A 164 10.36 8.87 34.09
CA GLU A 164 10.64 8.75 35.53
C GLU A 164 11.64 9.81 35.96
N SER A 165 11.29 10.57 37.00
CA SER A 165 12.15 11.56 37.65
C SER A 165 12.85 12.53 36.69
N GLY A 166 12.20 12.92 35.62
CA GLY A 166 12.75 13.81 34.59
C GLY A 166 13.63 13.15 33.54
N SER A 167 13.84 11.84 33.62
CA SER A 167 14.49 11.05 32.59
C SER A 167 13.49 10.39 31.69
N MET A 168 13.77 10.40 30.40
CA MET A 168 12.92 9.80 29.38
C MET A 168 13.54 8.47 28.93
N SER A 169 12.79 7.37 29.06
CA SER A 169 13.14 6.10 28.44
C SER A 169 12.04 5.69 27.45
N SER A 170 12.40 5.33 26.24
CA SER A 170 11.49 4.76 25.26
C SER A 170 11.73 3.24 25.19
N MET A 171 10.66 2.48 25.33
CA MET A 171 10.65 1.06 24.95
C MET A 171 9.91 0.96 23.61
N ILE A 172 10.60 0.50 22.59
CA ILE A 172 10.06 0.15 21.29
C ILE A 172 9.86 -1.35 21.26
#